data_a66e02c0ddbdebe841683e0912041b32
#
_entry.id   a66e02c0ddbdebe841683e0912041b32
#
_cell.length_a   1.000
_cell.length_b   1.000
_cell.length_c   1.000
_cell.angle_alpha   90.00
_cell.angle_beta   90.00
_cell.angle_gamma   90.00
#
_symmetry.space_group_name_H-M   'P 1'
#
loop_
_entity.id
_entity.type
_entity.pdbx_description
1 polymer ?
#
loop_
_entity_poly.entity_id
_entity_poly.type
_entity_poly.pdbx_seq_one_letter_code
_entity_poly.pdbx_strand_id
1 'polypeptide(L)'
;GDLSKKDMEKAWDCVGIYMANYFLPSGETFEYSMKEKSISSVKVWKAYALEIGIKEKDWDEGTNKAVDKHYGSKYSKELTDGCHAFLEKTIPDGKGRVEKVVQTLY
;
A
#
# COMPACT_ATOMS: atom_id res chain seq x y z
N GLY A 1 -6.41 12.71 -11.48
CA GLY A 1 -5.28 13.30 -12.16
C GLY A 1 -4.00 12.51 -11.97
N ASP A 2 -2.99 12.94 -12.66
CA ASP A 2 -1.69 12.28 -12.57
C ASP A 2 -1.04 12.56 -11.22
N LEU A 3 -0.28 11.59 -10.75
CA LEU A 3 0.53 11.77 -9.56
C LEU A 3 1.76 12.59 -9.90
N SER A 4 2.11 13.57 -9.05
CA SER A 4 3.40 14.23 -9.15
C SER A 4 4.50 13.20 -8.86
N LYS A 5 5.73 13.51 -9.27
CA LYS A 5 6.87 12.63 -8.96
C LYS A 5 6.99 12.40 -7.46
N LYS A 6 6.82 13.45 -6.67
CA LYS A 6 6.90 13.38 -5.20
C LYS A 6 5.81 12.48 -4.63
N ASP A 7 4.58 12.59 -5.14
CA ASP A 7 3.47 11.76 -4.68
C ASP A 7 3.63 10.31 -5.11
N MET A 8 4.18 10.08 -6.30
CA MET A 8 4.48 8.73 -6.76
C MET A 8 5.52 8.06 -5.86
N GLU A 9 6.57 8.77 -5.50
CA GLU A 9 7.59 8.25 -4.58
C GLU A 9 6.98 7.92 -3.21
N LYS A 10 6.09 8.79 -2.73
CA LYS A 10 5.38 8.56 -1.47
C LYS A 10 4.44 7.36 -1.56
N ALA A 11 3.77 7.17 -2.70
CA ALA A 11 2.91 6.01 -2.92
C ALA A 11 3.73 4.71 -2.85
N TRP A 12 4.88 4.66 -3.52
CA TRP A 12 5.76 3.49 -3.45
C TRP A 12 6.25 3.24 -2.03
N ASP A 13 6.64 4.29 -1.31
CA ASP A 13 7.09 4.15 0.08
C ASP A 13 5.99 3.54 0.94
N CYS A 14 4.75 4.00 0.77
CA CYS A 14 3.60 3.44 1.49
C CYS A 14 3.33 1.99 1.10
N VAL A 15 3.45 1.65 -0.18
CA VAL A 15 3.31 0.25 -0.62
C VAL A 15 4.36 -0.63 0.07
N GLY A 16 5.60 -0.15 0.17
CA GLY A 16 6.66 -0.86 0.88
C GLY A 16 6.34 -1.06 2.36
N ILE A 17 5.79 -0.03 3.01
CA ILE A 17 5.38 -0.11 4.41
C ILE A 17 4.24 -1.13 4.59
N TYR A 18 3.23 -1.11 3.72
CA TYR A 18 2.14 -2.08 3.76
C TYR A 18 2.64 -3.52 3.57
N MET A 19 3.56 -3.73 2.63
CA MET A 19 4.12 -5.06 2.40
C MET A 19 4.95 -5.55 3.59
N ALA A 20 5.72 -4.65 4.21
CA ALA A 20 6.46 -4.98 5.42
C ALA A 20 5.51 -5.41 6.55
N ASN A 21 4.39 -4.70 6.70
CA ASN A 21 3.37 -5.06 7.68
C ASN A 21 2.75 -6.43 7.38
N TYR A 22 2.47 -6.69 6.11
CA TYR A 22 1.87 -7.94 5.68
C TYR A 22 2.79 -9.14 5.97
N PHE A 23 4.10 -8.95 5.84
CA PHE A 23 5.08 -10.02 6.07
C PHE A 23 5.53 -10.17 7.51
N LEU A 24 5.01 -9.37 8.44
CA LEU A 24 5.38 -9.53 9.84
C LEU A 24 4.97 -10.91 10.36
N PRO A 25 5.84 -11.56 11.18
CA PRO A 25 5.51 -12.85 11.75
C PRO A 25 4.26 -12.78 12.64
N SER A 26 3.52 -13.88 12.68
CA SER A 26 2.39 -14.01 13.61
C SER A 26 2.88 -13.82 15.03
N GLY A 27 2.16 -13.03 15.80
CA GLY A 27 2.53 -12.71 17.19
C GLY A 27 3.22 -11.35 17.33
N GLU A 28 3.81 -10.83 16.26
CA GLU A 28 4.32 -9.46 16.25
C GLU A 28 3.29 -8.51 15.65
N THR A 29 2.30 -9.04 15.01
CA THR A 29 1.18 -8.27 14.51
C THR A 29 0.02 -8.48 15.39
N PHE A 30 -0.55 -7.55 15.67
CA PHE A 30 -1.67 -7.24 16.33
C PHE A 30 -2.85 -7.96 15.75
N GLU A 31 -3.43 -7.61 14.70
CA GLU A 31 -4.67 -8.17 14.19
C GLU A 31 -4.55 -8.67 12.76
N TYR A 32 -5.23 -9.79 12.48
CA TYR A 32 -5.32 -10.33 11.12
C TYR A 32 -5.89 -9.30 10.14
N SER A 33 -6.85 -8.50 10.58
CA SER A 33 -7.45 -7.43 9.78
C SER A 33 -6.42 -6.41 9.29
N MET A 34 -5.34 -6.20 10.05
CA MET A 34 -4.28 -5.29 9.64
C MET A 34 -3.54 -5.82 8.42
N LYS A 35 -3.31 -7.13 8.36
CA LYS A 35 -2.68 -7.77 7.20
C LYS A 35 -3.58 -7.71 5.99
N GLU A 36 -4.86 -7.96 6.16
CA GLU A 36 -5.84 -7.87 5.08
C GLU A 36 -5.89 -6.47 4.50
N LYS A 37 -5.95 -5.47 5.36
CA LYS A 37 -5.99 -4.07 4.93
C LYS A 37 -4.69 -3.69 4.23
N SER A 38 -3.55 -4.16 4.70
CA SER A 38 -2.25 -3.87 4.11
C SER A 38 -2.14 -4.43 2.69
N ILE A 39 -2.44 -5.72 2.50
CA ILE A 39 -2.33 -6.30 1.15
C ILE A 39 -3.39 -5.73 0.22
N SER A 40 -4.57 -5.43 0.73
CA SER A 40 -5.63 -4.81 -0.07
C SER A 40 -5.25 -3.40 -0.52
N SER A 41 -4.59 -2.65 0.35
CA SER A 41 -4.09 -1.30 0.01
C SER A 41 -3.03 -1.36 -1.09
N VAL A 42 -2.14 -2.36 -1.05
CA VAL A 42 -1.15 -2.59 -2.11
C VAL A 42 -1.86 -2.83 -3.45
N LYS A 43 -2.87 -3.68 -3.45
CA LYS A 43 -3.63 -4.00 -4.67
C LYS A 43 -4.37 -2.77 -5.22
N VAL A 44 -4.94 -1.97 -4.34
CA VAL A 44 -5.65 -0.74 -4.73
C VAL A 44 -4.66 0.26 -5.34
N TRP A 45 -3.47 0.43 -4.75
CA TRP A 45 -2.46 1.30 -5.32
C TRP A 45 -2.04 0.87 -6.71
N LYS A 46 -1.78 -0.42 -6.92
CA LYS A 46 -1.39 -0.91 -8.25
C LYS A 46 -2.51 -0.67 -9.27
N ALA A 47 -3.74 -1.00 -8.92
CA ALA A 47 -4.87 -0.79 -9.82
C ALA A 47 -5.01 0.68 -10.20
N TYR A 48 -4.90 1.59 -9.23
CA TYR A 48 -4.98 3.01 -9.50
C TYR A 48 -3.82 3.50 -10.37
N ALA A 49 -2.61 3.03 -10.08
CA ALA A 49 -1.43 3.40 -10.88
C ALA A 49 -1.61 3.03 -12.36
N LEU A 50 -2.10 1.82 -12.63
CA LEU A 50 -2.37 1.40 -14.00
C LEU A 50 -3.50 2.22 -14.63
N GLU A 51 -4.52 2.53 -13.86
CA GLU A 51 -5.66 3.34 -14.29
C GLU A 51 -5.24 4.73 -14.76
N ILE A 52 -4.27 5.35 -14.09
CA ILE A 52 -3.78 6.68 -14.47
C ILE A 52 -2.64 6.64 -15.49
N GLY A 53 -2.31 5.47 -16.03
CA GLY A 53 -1.40 5.32 -17.14
C GLY A 53 0.04 4.98 -16.81
N ILE A 54 0.34 4.66 -15.56
CA ILE A 54 1.69 4.19 -15.20
C ILE A 54 1.84 2.77 -15.75
N LYS A 55 2.96 2.50 -16.42
CA LYS A 55 3.23 1.17 -16.96
C LYS A 55 3.46 0.18 -15.82
N GLU A 56 2.91 -1.00 -15.95
CA GLU A 56 3.02 -2.05 -14.94
C GLU A 56 4.48 -2.33 -14.58
N LYS A 57 5.35 -2.42 -15.56
CA LYS A 57 6.78 -2.66 -15.34
C LYS A 57 7.39 -1.58 -14.43
N ASP A 58 7.08 -0.33 -14.69
CA ASP A 58 7.63 0.79 -13.93
C ASP A 58 7.07 0.79 -12.50
N TRP A 59 5.77 0.53 -12.37
CA TRP A 59 5.16 0.43 -11.06
C TRP A 59 5.77 -0.69 -10.24
N ASP A 60 5.95 -1.86 -10.83
CA ASP A 60 6.51 -3.02 -10.14
C ASP A 60 7.97 -2.81 -9.74
N GLU A 61 8.76 -2.13 -10.57
CA GLU A 61 10.14 -1.79 -10.21
C GLU A 61 10.19 -0.89 -8.97
N GLY A 62 9.36 0.14 -8.92
CA GLY A 62 9.27 1.02 -7.76
C GLY A 62 8.79 0.29 -6.52
N THR A 63 7.80 -0.60 -6.69
CA THR A 63 7.30 -1.44 -5.61
C THR A 63 8.40 -2.33 -5.04
N ASN A 64 9.16 -3.00 -5.91
CA ASN A 64 10.22 -3.90 -5.47
C ASN A 64 11.29 -3.16 -4.67
N LYS A 65 11.68 -1.98 -5.11
CA LYS A 65 12.64 -1.15 -4.38
C LYS A 65 12.11 -0.77 -2.99
N ALA A 66 10.85 -0.39 -2.92
CA ALA A 66 10.22 0.00 -1.64
C ALA A 66 10.09 -1.19 -0.69
N VAL A 67 9.73 -2.35 -1.23
CA VAL A 67 9.65 -3.58 -0.43
C VAL A 67 11.02 -3.92 0.14
N ASP A 68 12.07 -3.87 -0.68
CA ASP A 68 13.44 -4.13 -0.21
C ASP A 68 13.85 -3.17 0.89
N LYS A 69 13.47 -1.90 0.77
CA LYS A 69 13.79 -0.88 1.76
C LYS A 69 13.12 -1.14 3.11
N HIS A 70 11.87 -1.55 3.09
CA HIS A 70 11.05 -1.66 4.31
C HIS A 70 10.95 -3.06 4.89
N TYR A 71 11.28 -4.11 4.12
CA TYR A 71 11.13 -5.49 4.57
C TYR A 71 11.85 -5.72 5.89
N GLY A 72 11.15 -6.34 6.85
CA GLY A 72 11.71 -6.61 8.17
C GLY A 72 11.61 -5.47 9.16
N SER A 73 11.10 -4.32 8.75
CA SER A 73 10.92 -3.19 9.67
C SER A 73 9.79 -3.48 10.65
N LYS A 74 9.93 -2.97 11.86
CA LYS A 74 8.89 -3.08 12.87
C LYS A 74 7.66 -2.29 12.44
N TYR A 75 6.50 -2.72 12.89
CA TYR A 75 5.26 -1.99 12.67
C TYR A 75 5.35 -0.59 13.30
N SER A 76 4.97 0.40 12.55
CA SER A 76 4.79 1.76 13.04
C SER A 76 3.35 2.20 12.79
N LYS A 77 2.60 2.40 13.85
CA LYS A 77 1.23 2.88 13.73
C LYS A 77 1.19 4.25 13.06
N GLU A 78 2.11 5.13 13.44
CA GLU A 78 2.20 6.49 12.88
C GLU A 78 2.41 6.46 11.37
N LEU A 79 3.39 5.69 10.90
CA LEU A 79 3.66 5.59 9.46
C LEU A 79 2.50 4.94 8.72
N THR A 80 1.94 3.89 9.30
CA THR A 80 0.82 3.17 8.67
C THR A 80 -0.42 4.05 8.56
N ASP A 81 -0.77 4.77 9.63
CA ASP A 81 -1.90 5.70 9.61
C ASP A 81 -1.68 6.82 8.59
N GLY A 82 -0.45 7.31 8.49
CA GLY A 82 -0.09 8.31 7.48
C GLY A 82 -0.27 7.79 6.05
N CYS A 83 0.06 6.53 5.83
CA CYS A 83 -0.14 5.89 4.52
C CYS A 83 -1.63 5.70 4.22
N HIS A 84 -2.45 5.34 5.20
CA HIS A 84 -3.90 5.27 5.01
C HIS A 84 -4.47 6.63 4.63
N ALA A 85 -4.07 7.68 5.34
CA ALA A 85 -4.53 9.03 5.05
C ALA A 85 -4.11 9.48 3.64
N PHE A 86 -2.89 9.16 3.24
CA PHE A 86 -2.40 9.49 1.91
C PHE A 86 -3.17 8.76 0.80
N LEU A 87 -3.42 7.46 0.99
CA LEU A 87 -4.20 6.67 0.05
C LEU A 87 -5.62 7.26 -0.11
N GLU A 88 -6.28 7.54 1.01
CA GLU A 88 -7.67 8.04 1.00
C GLU A 88 -7.76 9.42 0.38
N LYS A 89 -6.76 10.25 0.56
CA LYS A 89 -6.68 11.58 -0.04
C LYS A 89 -6.42 11.53 -1.54
N THR A 90 -5.57 10.61 -1.97
CA THR A 90 -5.02 10.58 -3.33
C THR A 90 -5.88 9.75 -4.29
N ILE A 91 -6.38 8.60 -3.85
CA ILE A 91 -7.16 7.71 -4.71
C ILE A 91 -8.65 8.02 -4.54
N PRO A 92 -9.38 8.36 -5.62
CA PRO A 92 -10.82 8.57 -5.54
C PRO A 92 -11.52 7.36 -4.94
N ASP A 93 -12.34 7.58 -3.91
CA ASP A 93 -13.00 6.51 -3.15
C ASP A 93 -12.01 5.45 -2.65
N GLY A 94 -10.82 5.89 -2.25
CA GLY A 94 -9.76 4.97 -1.85
C GLY A 94 -10.16 4.06 -0.71
N LYS A 95 -10.81 4.60 0.31
CA LYS A 95 -11.29 3.80 1.44
C LYS A 95 -12.27 2.71 1.01
N GLY A 96 -13.26 3.06 0.20
CA GLY A 96 -14.24 2.10 -0.32
C GLY A 96 -13.61 1.04 -1.20
N ARG A 97 -12.63 1.43 -2.02
CA ARG A 97 -11.90 0.50 -2.89
C ARG A 97 -11.12 -0.52 -2.06
N VAL A 98 -10.48 -0.09 -0.98
CA VAL A 98 -9.76 -1.00 -0.08
C VAL A 98 -10.73 -1.98 0.57
N GLU A 99 -11.86 -1.47 1.07
CA GLU A 99 -12.88 -2.32 1.70
C GLU A 99 -13.42 -3.40 0.75
N LYS A 100 -13.63 -3.05 -0.51
CA LYS A 100 -14.07 -4.02 -1.53
C LYS A 100 -13.03 -5.11 -1.75
N VAL A 101 -11.76 -4.75 -1.82
CA VAL A 101 -10.68 -5.74 -2.00
C VAL A 101 -10.60 -6.66 -0.79
N VAL A 102 -10.71 -6.11 0.43
CA VAL A 102 -10.74 -6.93 1.65
C VAL A 102 -11.85 -7.99 1.55
N GLN A 103 -13.03 -7.61 1.09
CA GLN A 103 -14.14 -8.55 0.95
C GLN A 103 -13.85 -9.67 -0.04
N THR A 104 -13.00 -9.44 -1.03
CA THR A 104 -12.66 -10.45 -2.05
C THR A 104 -11.58 -11.42 -1.60
N LEU A 105 -10.97 -11.21 -0.43
CA LEU A 105 -9.94 -12.11 0.09
C LEU A 105 -10.51 -13.43 0.62
N TYR A 106 -11.82 -13.54 0.74
CA TYR A 106 -12.51 -14.71 1.27
C TYR A 106 -13.36 -15.42 0.24
#